data_b3dd19d4b0a6f13ea738fee7b377ac70
#
_entry.id   b3dd19d4b0a6f13ea738fee7b377ac70
#
_cell.length_a   1.000
_cell.length_b   1.000
_cell.length_c   1.000
_cell.angle_alpha   90.00
_cell.angle_beta   90.00
_cell.angle_gamma   90.00
#
_symmetry.space_group_name_H-M   'P 1'
#
loop_
_entity.id
_entity.type
_entity.pdbx_description
1 polymer ?
#
loop_
_entity_poly.entity_id
_entity_poly.type
_entity_poly.pdbx_seq_one_letter_code
_entity_poly.pdbx_strand_id
1 'polypeptide(L)'
;CSSDLRRYIVENDLKHVQIIGDFYHMNIEEDNLAQALHDNRDLLGHVHIADNHRYQPGSGTLDFHALFEQLRADNYQGYVVYEGRIRAENPAQAYRDSLAWLRTC
;
A
#
# COMPACT_ATOMS: atom_id res chain seq x y z
N CYS A 1 5.68 9.89 -9.17
CA CYS A 1 4.73 8.79 -9.21
C CYS A 1 5.42 7.47 -9.53
N SER A 2 4.73 6.36 -9.39
CA SER A 2 5.32 5.03 -9.55
C SER A 2 5.83 4.77 -10.97
N SER A 3 5.17 5.32 -11.99
CA SER A 3 5.62 5.18 -13.38
C SER A 3 6.98 5.86 -13.65
N ASP A 4 7.26 6.96 -12.98
CA ASP A 4 8.55 7.65 -13.10
C ASP A 4 9.66 6.83 -12.42
N LEU A 5 9.40 6.28 -11.24
CA LEU A 5 10.34 5.40 -10.55
C LEU A 5 10.62 4.14 -11.38
N ARG A 6 9.57 3.54 -11.92
CA ARG A 6 9.70 2.37 -12.78
C ARG A 6 10.59 2.67 -13.98
N ARG A 7 10.32 3.78 -14.67
CA ARG A 7 11.12 4.19 -15.83
C ARG A 7 12.58 4.37 -15.45
N TYR A 8 12.86 5.04 -14.33
CA TYR A 8 14.23 5.26 -13.85
C TYR A 8 14.95 3.92 -13.58
N ILE A 9 14.30 2.98 -12.92
CA ILE A 9 14.87 1.67 -12.61
C ILE A 9 15.16 0.88 -13.89
N VAL A 10 14.22 0.85 -14.83
CA VAL A 10 14.36 0.09 -16.07
C VAL A 10 15.42 0.71 -16.99
N GLU A 11 15.37 2.02 -17.21
CA GLU A 11 16.30 2.72 -18.09
C GLU A 11 17.74 2.66 -17.59
N ASN A 12 17.96 2.56 -16.28
CA ASN A 12 19.28 2.48 -15.68
C ASN A 12 19.70 1.05 -15.31
N ASP A 13 18.89 0.04 -15.67
CA ASP A 13 19.16 -1.39 -15.41
C ASP A 13 19.51 -1.67 -13.94
N LEU A 14 18.74 -1.12 -13.02
CA LEU A 14 18.96 -1.25 -11.58
C LEU A 14 18.39 -2.56 -11.05
N LYS A 15 19.20 -3.61 -11.01
CA LYS A 15 18.77 -4.99 -10.72
C LYS A 15 18.46 -5.27 -9.24
N HIS A 16 18.94 -4.42 -8.34
CA HIS A 16 18.78 -4.60 -6.89
C HIS A 16 17.92 -3.51 -6.25
N VAL A 17 17.16 -2.78 -7.06
CA VAL A 17 16.28 -1.70 -6.60
C VAL A 17 14.83 -2.11 -6.83
N GLN A 18 14.01 -1.96 -5.80
CA GLN A 18 12.58 -2.21 -5.87
C GLN A 18 11.80 -0.96 -5.43
N ILE A 19 10.49 -0.99 -5.63
CA ILE A 19 9.61 0.11 -5.30
C ILE A 19 8.89 -0.20 -3.98
N ILE A 20 8.78 0.79 -3.10
CA ILE A 20 7.86 0.75 -1.96
C ILE A 20 6.52 1.32 -2.43
N GLY A 21 5.47 0.52 -2.32
CA GLY A 21 4.10 0.97 -2.56
C GLY A 21 3.49 1.47 -1.26
N ASP A 22 3.39 2.78 -1.10
CA ASP A 22 2.74 3.41 0.05
C ASP A 22 1.34 3.85 -0.35
N PHE A 23 0.32 3.23 0.21
CA PHE A 23 -1.07 3.50 -0.19
C PHE A 23 -1.50 4.94 0.07
N TYR A 24 -1.01 5.54 1.15
CA TYR A 24 -1.30 6.94 1.44
C TYR A 24 -0.77 7.87 0.34
N HIS A 25 0.51 7.73 0.00
CA HIS A 25 1.14 8.56 -1.02
C HIS A 25 0.59 8.26 -2.42
N MET A 26 0.40 6.99 -2.75
CA MET A 26 -0.15 6.60 -4.06
C MET A 26 -1.58 7.10 -4.25
N ASN A 27 -2.39 7.16 -3.19
CA ASN A 27 -3.73 7.71 -3.27
C ASN A 27 -3.73 9.19 -3.68
N ILE A 28 -2.68 9.93 -3.32
CA ILE A 28 -2.53 11.34 -3.69
C ILE A 28 -2.03 11.49 -5.13
N GLU A 29 -1.08 10.65 -5.54
CA GLU A 29 -0.33 10.85 -6.79
C GLU A 29 -0.81 10.00 -7.96
N GLU A 30 -1.49 8.88 -7.69
CA GLU A 30 -1.95 7.97 -8.74
C GLU A 30 -3.44 8.17 -9.04
N ASP A 31 -3.79 8.16 -10.31
CA ASP A 31 -5.20 8.25 -10.73
C ASP A 31 -5.99 7.00 -10.35
N ASN A 32 -5.34 5.83 -10.44
CA ASN A 32 -5.92 4.54 -10.04
C ASN A 32 -4.86 3.74 -9.28
N LEU A 33 -5.04 3.65 -7.96
CA LEU A 33 -4.06 3.01 -7.08
C LEU A 33 -3.91 1.52 -7.37
N ALA A 34 -5.02 0.79 -7.54
CA ALA A 34 -4.98 -0.64 -7.83
C ALA A 34 -4.28 -0.93 -9.16
N GLN A 35 -4.53 -0.12 -10.18
CA GLN A 35 -3.87 -0.24 -11.49
C GLN A 35 -2.37 0.06 -11.36
N ALA A 36 -1.99 1.07 -10.58
CA ALA A 36 -0.58 1.41 -10.35
C ALA A 36 0.16 0.26 -9.64
N LEU A 37 -0.47 -0.40 -8.67
CA LEU A 37 0.09 -1.59 -8.02
C LEU A 37 0.31 -2.71 -9.04
N HIS A 38 -0.68 -2.97 -9.88
CA HIS A 38 -0.60 -4.00 -10.91
C HIS A 38 0.52 -3.72 -11.93
N ASP A 39 0.60 -2.47 -12.41
CA ASP A 39 1.59 -2.07 -13.41
C ASP A 39 3.03 -2.20 -12.90
N ASN A 40 3.23 -2.09 -11.59
CA ASN A 40 4.55 -2.17 -10.96
C ASN A 40 4.77 -3.45 -10.15
N ARG A 41 3.94 -4.47 -10.32
CA ARG A 41 3.96 -5.70 -9.51
C ARG A 41 5.31 -6.41 -9.49
N ASP A 42 6.04 -6.36 -10.60
CA ASP A 42 7.35 -6.98 -10.75
C ASP A 42 8.46 -6.24 -9.97
N LEU A 43 8.26 -4.96 -9.66
CA LEU A 43 9.21 -4.14 -8.91
C LEU A 43 8.78 -3.86 -7.48
N LEU A 44 7.57 -4.26 -7.10
CA LEU A 44 7.01 -3.98 -5.77
C LEU A 44 7.66 -4.89 -4.74
N GLY A 45 8.53 -4.33 -3.91
CA GLY A 45 9.26 -5.08 -2.89
C GLY A 45 8.74 -4.92 -1.47
N HIS A 46 7.98 -3.87 -1.21
CA HIS A 46 7.46 -3.57 0.11
C HIS A 46 6.19 -2.73 0.00
N VAL A 47 5.25 -2.92 0.91
CA VAL A 47 3.99 -2.18 0.93
C VAL A 47 3.80 -1.52 2.29
N HIS A 48 3.57 -0.21 2.27
CA HIS A 48 3.12 0.54 3.44
C HIS A 48 1.63 0.85 3.31
N ILE A 49 0.91 0.70 4.39
CA ILE A 49 -0.53 1.00 4.42
C ILE A 49 -0.86 2.04 5.48
N ALA A 50 -1.73 2.94 5.11
CA ALA A 50 -2.46 3.86 5.99
C ALA A 50 -3.69 4.30 5.22
N ASP A 51 -4.72 4.76 5.91
CA ASP A 51 -5.89 5.29 5.22
C ASP A 51 -5.61 6.66 4.59
N ASN A 52 -6.55 7.21 3.87
CA ASN A 52 -6.37 8.44 3.07
C ASN A 52 -5.94 9.67 3.90
N HIS A 53 -6.18 9.66 5.20
CA HIS A 53 -5.75 10.73 6.13
C HIS A 53 -4.57 10.30 7.02
N ARG A 54 -3.92 9.20 6.69
CA ARG A 54 -2.76 8.60 7.35
C ARG A 54 -3.03 8.06 8.77
N TYR A 55 -4.30 7.82 9.08
CA TYR A 55 -4.72 7.11 10.27
C TYR A 55 -4.94 5.61 9.97
N GLN A 56 -5.42 4.88 10.96
CA GLN A 56 -5.57 3.43 10.86
C GLN A 56 -6.46 3.02 9.68
N PRO A 57 -6.08 1.96 8.95
CA PRO A 57 -6.88 1.43 7.85
C PRO A 57 -8.31 1.08 8.30
N GLY A 58 -9.28 1.42 7.47
CA GLY A 58 -10.69 1.25 7.75
C GLY A 58 -11.36 2.47 8.36
N SER A 59 -10.60 3.48 8.76
CA SER A 59 -11.16 4.72 9.34
C SER A 59 -11.39 5.83 8.31
N GLY A 60 -10.96 5.64 7.08
CA GLY A 60 -11.07 6.62 6.00
C GLY A 60 -11.77 6.08 4.77
N THR A 61 -11.31 6.49 3.58
CA THR A 61 -12.01 6.25 2.32
C THR A 61 -11.29 5.29 1.36
N LEU A 62 -10.09 4.79 1.68
CA LEU A 62 -9.40 3.85 0.80
C LEU A 62 -10.13 2.50 0.78
N ASP A 63 -10.25 1.93 -0.41
CA ASP A 63 -10.86 0.60 -0.60
C ASP A 63 -9.80 -0.50 -0.40
N PHE A 64 -9.56 -0.84 0.86
CA PHE A 64 -8.57 -1.88 1.21
C PHE A 64 -8.95 -3.26 0.68
N HIS A 65 -10.24 -3.58 0.54
CA HIS A 65 -10.68 -4.84 -0.06
C HIS A 65 -10.16 -4.97 -1.49
N ALA A 66 -10.38 -3.93 -2.31
CA ALA A 66 -9.93 -3.92 -3.69
C ALA A 66 -8.40 -3.92 -3.80
N LEU A 67 -7.71 -3.18 -2.94
CA LEU A 67 -6.25 -3.09 -2.95
C LEU A 67 -5.60 -4.40 -2.53
N PHE A 68 -6.11 -5.07 -1.50
CA PHE A 68 -5.61 -6.37 -1.08
C PHE A 68 -5.95 -7.47 -2.09
N GLU A 69 -7.11 -7.38 -2.73
CA GLU A 69 -7.46 -8.28 -3.82
C GLU A 69 -6.47 -8.16 -4.99
N GLN A 70 -6.09 -6.91 -5.33
CA GLN A 70 -5.09 -6.68 -6.37
C GLN A 70 -3.72 -7.26 -5.98
N LEU A 71 -3.28 -7.09 -4.74
CA LEU A 71 -2.03 -7.68 -4.27
C LEU A 71 -2.06 -9.22 -4.36
N ARG A 72 -3.19 -9.84 -4.01
CA ARG A 72 -3.36 -11.30 -4.14
C ARG A 72 -3.36 -11.74 -5.59
N ALA A 73 -4.06 -11.02 -6.46
CA ALA A 73 -4.11 -11.33 -7.90
C ALA A 73 -2.73 -11.24 -8.54
N ASP A 74 -1.90 -10.33 -8.08
CA ASP A 74 -0.52 -10.15 -8.55
C ASP A 74 0.49 -11.07 -7.83
N ASN A 75 0.01 -11.94 -6.94
CA ASN A 75 0.84 -12.87 -6.17
C ASN A 75 1.93 -12.17 -5.35
N TYR A 76 1.60 -11.05 -4.71
CA TYR A 76 2.54 -10.32 -3.87
C TYR A 76 2.98 -11.16 -2.67
N GLN A 77 4.30 -11.32 -2.49
CA GLN A 77 4.91 -12.18 -1.46
C GLN A 77 5.63 -11.39 -0.36
N GLY A 78 5.66 -10.07 -0.44
CA GLY A 78 6.36 -9.23 0.53
C GLY A 78 5.53 -8.92 1.77
N TYR A 79 6.06 -8.04 2.60
CA TYR A 79 5.37 -7.56 3.79
C TYR A 79 4.42 -6.42 3.46
N VAL A 80 3.36 -6.32 4.26
CA VAL A 80 2.44 -5.19 4.29
C VAL A 80 2.55 -4.59 5.68
N VAL A 81 3.06 -3.38 5.77
CA VAL A 81 3.40 -2.74 7.04
C VAL A 81 2.58 -1.46 7.22
N TYR A 82 1.96 -1.33 8.38
CA TYR A 82 1.25 -0.11 8.71
C TYR A 82 2.26 1.01 9.02
N GLU A 83 2.10 2.14 8.35
CA GLU A 83 2.86 3.36 8.60
C GLU A 83 1.93 4.56 8.66
N GLY A 84 1.62 4.98 9.86
CA GLY A 84 0.70 6.09 10.08
C GLY A 84 0.49 6.38 11.54
N ARG A 85 -0.57 7.14 11.81
CA ARG A 85 -0.97 7.52 13.16
C ARG A 85 -2.21 6.76 13.59
N ILE A 86 -2.44 6.67 14.87
CA ILE A 86 -3.68 6.13 15.43
C ILE A 86 -4.49 7.29 16.03
N ARG A 87 -5.77 7.35 15.65
CA ARG A 87 -6.74 8.27 16.24
C ARG A 87 -7.75 7.46 17.02
N ALA A 88 -7.51 7.28 18.31
CA ALA A 88 -8.40 6.54 19.20
C ALA A 88 -8.06 6.82 20.68
N GLU A 89 -9.03 6.65 21.57
CA GLU A 89 -8.81 6.77 23.01
C GLU A 89 -7.89 5.66 23.53
N ASN A 90 -8.02 4.45 22.94
CA ASN A 90 -7.16 3.32 23.25
C ASN A 90 -6.41 2.88 21.99
N PRO A 91 -5.19 3.41 21.75
CA PRO A 91 -4.44 3.10 20.53
C PRO A 91 -4.14 1.60 20.36
N ALA A 92 -3.81 0.89 21.41
CA ALA A 92 -3.52 -0.54 21.34
C ALA A 92 -4.73 -1.35 20.84
N GLN A 93 -5.93 -1.01 21.33
CA GLN A 93 -7.16 -1.66 20.87
C GLN A 93 -7.47 -1.30 19.42
N ALA A 94 -7.24 -0.04 19.02
CA ALA A 94 -7.43 0.40 17.64
C ALA A 94 -6.51 -0.35 16.66
N TYR A 95 -5.27 -0.62 17.05
CA TYR A 95 -4.36 -1.46 16.25
C TYR A 95 -4.90 -2.88 16.09
N ARG A 96 -5.37 -3.50 17.18
CA ARG A 96 -5.92 -4.85 17.13
C ARG A 96 -7.18 -4.92 16.26
N ASP A 97 -8.06 -3.95 16.40
CA ASP A 97 -9.31 -3.87 15.62
C ASP A 97 -9.02 -3.66 14.13
N SER A 98 -8.09 -2.76 13.81
CA SER A 98 -7.69 -2.51 12.43
C SER A 98 -7.04 -3.74 11.79
N LEU A 99 -6.17 -4.43 12.51
CA LEU A 99 -5.55 -5.66 12.02
C LEU A 99 -6.58 -6.77 11.79
N ALA A 100 -7.51 -6.94 12.72
CA ALA A 100 -8.60 -7.91 12.57
C ALA A 100 -9.46 -7.60 11.35
N TRP A 101 -9.78 -6.34 11.13
CA TRP A 101 -10.53 -5.90 9.96
C TRP A 101 -9.75 -6.14 8.65
N LEU A 102 -8.45 -5.79 8.63
CA LEU A 102 -7.60 -6.01 7.45
C LEU A 102 -7.54 -7.49 7.04
N ARG A 103 -7.59 -8.40 8.01
CA ARG A 103 -7.61 -9.83 7.73
C ARG A 103 -8.90 -10.30 7.04
N THR A 104 -9.95 -9.49 7.05
CA THR A 104 -11.19 -9.74 6.31
C THR A 104 -11.15 -9.18 4.89
N CYS A 105 -10.18 -8.36 4.58
CA CYS A 105 -10.01 -7.78 3.24
C CYS A 105 -9.31 -8.77 2.23
#